data_5cbb2828120cbfc08b4c345b6ff3b30c
#
_entry.id   5cbb2828120cbfc08b4c345b6ff3b30c
#
_cell.length_a   1.000
_cell.length_b   1.000
_cell.length_c   1.000
_cell.angle_alpha   90.00
_cell.angle_beta   90.00
_cell.angle_gamma   90.00
#
_symmetry.space_group_name_H-M   'P 1'
#
loop_
_entity.id
_entity.type
_entity.pdbx_description
1 polymer ?
#
loop_
_entity_poly.entity_id
_entity_poly.type
_entity_poly.pdbx_seq_one_letter_code
_entity_poly.pdbx_strand_id
1 'polypeptide(L)'
;MLEISHVCKSYGAHPALKDVSFSIGPGELVGLFGENGAGKTTLMKSILGLVRHRGAVLLDGEPITRANIHRLSFATCEHSFFPNLTPAGHRDFYRDHFPRWREKRFQALMEFFQLPVQVPRKLSTGQKNQFEVVLALCQGADYILMDEPFAGNDVFNREDFYKVLLGLLEPTETVLLSTHLLEEVEQAISRAVLLRRGELVGDVTTLELEERGETLMDYVKSAYHYRADRVLRTLDQLAEGEEGEEP
;
A
#
# COMPACT_ATOMS: atom_id res chain seq x y z
N MET A 1 -2.19 18.38 -1.18
CA MET A 1 -1.13 17.62 -0.47
C MET A 1 -1.75 16.84 0.68
N LEU A 2 -1.38 15.58 0.88
CA LEU A 2 -1.78 14.77 2.03
C LEU A 2 -0.65 14.84 3.06
N GLU A 3 -0.95 15.32 4.26
CA GLU A 3 0.03 15.55 5.32
C GLU A 3 -0.26 14.64 6.49
N ILE A 4 0.74 13.92 6.94
CA ILE A 4 0.72 13.04 8.11
C ILE A 4 1.70 13.64 9.13
N SER A 5 1.20 14.06 10.31
CA SER A 5 2.00 14.79 11.30
C SER A 5 1.86 14.14 12.67
N HIS A 6 2.99 13.65 13.19
CA HIS A 6 3.10 13.09 14.55
C HIS A 6 2.06 12.00 14.86
N VAL A 7 1.74 11.15 13.86
CA VAL A 7 0.72 10.12 14.01
C VAL A 7 1.23 9.00 14.91
N CYS A 8 0.52 8.81 16.04
CA CYS A 8 0.75 7.74 17.00
C CYS A 8 -0.51 6.90 17.20
N LYS A 9 -0.36 5.57 17.24
CA LYS A 9 -1.45 4.63 17.48
C LYS A 9 -1.00 3.46 18.32
N SER A 10 -1.81 3.12 19.34
CA SER A 10 -1.62 1.89 20.11
C SER A 10 -2.89 1.07 20.15
N TYR A 11 -2.76 -0.24 20.21
CA TYR A 11 -3.81 -1.21 20.51
C TYR A 11 -3.52 -1.83 21.87
N GLY A 12 -4.26 -1.36 22.89
CA GLY A 12 -3.92 -1.66 24.29
C GLY A 12 -2.50 -1.18 24.63
N ALA A 13 -1.67 -2.08 25.13
CA ALA A 13 -0.27 -1.80 25.46
C ALA A 13 0.70 -1.84 24.27
N HIS A 14 0.24 -2.24 23.06
CA HIS A 14 1.10 -2.45 21.91
C HIS A 14 1.09 -1.20 21.01
N PRO A 15 2.20 -0.45 20.91
CA PRO A 15 2.32 0.68 19.99
C PRO A 15 2.45 0.17 18.55
N ALA A 16 1.49 0.55 17.69
CA ALA A 16 1.48 0.21 16.28
C ALA A 16 2.08 1.32 15.40
N LEU A 17 1.94 2.59 15.81
CA LEU A 17 2.59 3.74 15.19
C LEU A 17 3.19 4.63 16.27
N LYS A 18 4.40 5.16 16.02
CA LYS A 18 5.19 5.94 16.95
C LYS A 18 5.74 7.17 16.23
N ASP A 19 5.01 8.26 16.32
CA ASP A 19 5.44 9.57 15.81
C ASP A 19 5.77 9.61 14.29
N VAL A 20 4.87 9.04 13.49
CA VAL A 20 5.03 8.98 12.04
C VAL A 20 4.66 10.32 11.42
N SER A 21 5.60 10.93 10.66
CA SER A 21 5.41 12.20 9.98
C SER A 21 6.02 12.17 8.58
N PHE A 22 5.21 12.44 7.55
CA PHE A 22 5.62 12.67 6.16
C PHE A 22 4.46 13.31 5.40
N SER A 23 4.70 13.76 4.17
CA SER A 23 3.66 14.30 3.31
C SER A 23 3.73 13.66 1.93
N ILE A 24 2.62 13.60 1.21
CA ILE A 24 2.52 13.07 -0.14
C ILE A 24 1.96 14.16 -1.04
N GLY A 25 2.68 14.48 -2.11
CA GLY A 25 2.26 15.43 -3.14
C GLY A 25 1.24 14.84 -4.12
N PRO A 26 0.62 15.68 -4.95
CA PRO A 26 -0.22 15.20 -6.04
C PRO A 26 0.63 14.55 -7.13
N GLY A 27 0.11 13.48 -7.74
CA GLY A 27 0.75 12.77 -8.85
C GLY A 27 1.88 11.83 -8.46
N GLU A 28 2.15 11.63 -7.16
CA GLU A 28 3.17 10.67 -6.70
C GLU A 28 2.62 9.25 -6.67
N LEU A 29 3.46 8.27 -7.07
CA LEU A 29 3.25 6.87 -6.76
C LEU A 29 4.23 6.48 -5.67
N VAL A 30 3.74 6.37 -4.44
CA VAL A 30 4.53 6.15 -3.23
C VAL A 30 4.44 4.71 -2.78
N GLY A 31 5.56 4.02 -2.68
CA GLY A 31 5.67 2.70 -2.05
C GLY A 31 5.82 2.84 -0.54
N LEU A 32 4.93 2.24 0.23
CA LEU A 32 5.02 2.12 1.69
C LEU A 32 5.53 0.72 2.05
N PHE A 33 6.79 0.64 2.42
CA PHE A 33 7.47 -0.63 2.68
C PHE A 33 7.61 -0.90 4.18
N GLY A 34 7.64 -2.17 4.53
CA GLY A 34 7.85 -2.62 5.90
C GLY A 34 7.50 -4.07 6.09
N GLU A 35 8.11 -4.71 7.07
CA GLU A 35 7.79 -6.08 7.47
C GLU A 35 6.32 -6.22 7.87
N ASN A 36 5.83 -7.47 7.94
CA ASN A 36 4.51 -7.73 8.50
C ASN A 36 4.49 -7.26 9.97
N GLY A 37 3.44 -6.51 10.34
CA GLY A 37 3.35 -5.88 11.65
C GLY A 37 4.11 -4.54 11.80
N ALA A 38 4.75 -4.02 10.75
CA ALA A 38 5.43 -2.71 10.80
C ALA A 38 4.49 -1.53 11.05
N GLY A 39 3.17 -1.68 10.80
CA GLY A 39 2.18 -0.64 11.00
C GLY A 39 1.55 -0.08 9.72
N LYS A 40 1.87 -0.61 8.53
CA LYS A 40 1.40 -0.11 7.22
C LYS A 40 -0.13 0.02 7.15
N THR A 41 -0.85 -1.06 7.41
CA THR A 41 -2.33 -1.07 7.46
C THR A 41 -2.88 -0.08 8.52
N THR A 42 -2.24 -0.02 9.68
CA THR A 42 -2.64 0.92 10.75
C THR A 42 -2.45 2.36 10.32
N LEU A 43 -1.37 2.67 9.61
CA LEU A 43 -1.13 4.00 9.06
C LEU A 43 -2.20 4.38 8.04
N MET A 44 -2.49 3.51 7.06
CA MET A 44 -3.54 3.76 6.06
C MET A 44 -4.92 3.94 6.72
N LYS A 45 -5.28 3.10 7.68
CA LYS A 45 -6.51 3.24 8.46
C LYS A 45 -6.54 4.53 9.29
N SER A 46 -5.40 5.01 9.77
CA SER A 46 -5.29 6.30 10.48
C SER A 46 -5.50 7.46 9.51
N ILE A 47 -4.90 7.42 8.31
CA ILE A 47 -5.10 8.42 7.26
C ILE A 47 -6.59 8.54 6.91
N LEU A 48 -7.29 7.43 6.78
CA LEU A 48 -8.71 7.39 6.45
C LEU A 48 -9.65 7.73 7.64
N GLY A 49 -9.09 7.96 8.81
CA GLY A 49 -9.89 8.19 10.03
C GLY A 49 -10.67 6.97 10.52
N LEU A 50 -10.36 5.77 10.01
CA LEU A 50 -11.02 4.50 10.40
C LEU A 50 -10.59 4.04 11.80
N VAL A 51 -9.45 4.51 12.30
CA VAL A 51 -8.97 4.24 13.65
C VAL A 51 -8.57 5.54 14.36
N ARG A 52 -8.88 5.65 15.64
CA ARG A 52 -8.47 6.79 16.46
C ARG A 52 -6.95 6.77 16.62
N HIS A 53 -6.31 7.90 16.42
CA HIS A 53 -4.87 8.13 16.56
C HIS A 53 -4.62 9.47 17.28
N ARG A 54 -3.38 9.71 17.69
CA ARG A 54 -2.87 11.04 18.06
C ARG A 54 -2.14 11.61 16.86
N GLY A 55 -1.88 12.91 16.87
CA GLY A 55 -1.32 13.63 15.73
C GLY A 55 -2.40 14.12 14.79
N ALA A 56 -2.02 14.55 13.59
CA ALA A 56 -2.92 15.12 12.60
C ALA A 56 -2.73 14.45 11.24
N VAL A 57 -3.83 14.30 10.51
CA VAL A 57 -3.82 13.97 9.08
C VAL A 57 -4.64 15.04 8.37
N LEU A 58 -3.99 15.75 7.45
CA LEU A 58 -4.58 16.86 6.75
C LEU A 58 -4.59 16.61 5.24
N LEU A 59 -5.62 17.08 4.57
CA LEU A 59 -5.74 17.10 3.13
C LEU A 59 -5.82 18.56 2.68
N ASP A 60 -4.75 19.06 2.03
CA ASP A 60 -4.57 20.46 1.66
C ASP A 60 -4.72 21.43 2.86
N GLY A 61 -4.13 21.06 4.00
CA GLY A 61 -4.16 21.82 5.24
C GLY A 61 -5.44 21.66 6.07
N GLU A 62 -6.45 20.95 5.57
CA GLU A 62 -7.73 20.74 6.26
C GLU A 62 -7.85 19.33 6.83
N PRO A 63 -8.42 19.16 8.04
CA PRO A 63 -8.67 17.83 8.60
C PRO A 63 -9.57 16.99 7.70
N ILE A 64 -9.32 15.68 7.68
CA ILE A 64 -10.17 14.73 6.95
C ILE A 64 -11.52 14.60 7.67
N THR A 65 -12.58 14.92 6.95
CA THR A 65 -13.96 14.93 7.41
C THR A 65 -14.88 14.27 6.38
N ARG A 66 -16.17 14.16 6.70
CA ARG A 66 -17.18 13.67 5.73
C ARG A 66 -17.27 14.52 4.46
N ALA A 67 -16.86 15.78 4.52
CA ALA A 67 -16.91 16.70 3.38
C ALA A 67 -15.83 16.42 2.34
N ASN A 68 -14.65 15.93 2.75
CA ASN A 68 -13.50 15.72 1.88
C ASN A 68 -13.01 14.26 1.80
N ILE A 69 -13.56 13.33 2.59
CA ILE A 69 -13.16 11.91 2.58
C ILE A 69 -13.34 11.23 1.21
N HIS A 70 -14.27 11.72 0.39
CA HIS A 70 -14.49 11.20 -0.97
C HIS A 70 -13.28 11.41 -1.89
N ARG A 71 -12.33 12.26 -1.50
CA ARG A 71 -11.04 12.48 -2.19
C ARG A 71 -10.00 11.40 -1.87
N LEU A 72 -10.32 10.49 -0.94
CA LEU A 72 -9.51 9.31 -0.64
C LEU A 72 -10.29 8.05 -0.98
N SER A 73 -9.61 7.09 -1.58
CA SER A 73 -10.13 5.74 -1.77
C SER A 73 -9.21 4.70 -1.14
N PHE A 74 -9.73 3.52 -0.87
CA PHE A 74 -8.99 2.48 -0.17
C PHE A 74 -9.29 1.10 -0.74
N ALA A 75 -8.24 0.42 -1.18
CA ALA A 75 -8.26 -1.01 -1.49
C ALA A 75 -7.57 -1.78 -0.37
N THR A 76 -8.27 -2.72 0.24
CA THR A 76 -7.77 -3.52 1.36
C THR A 76 -8.15 -4.99 1.22
N CYS A 77 -7.27 -5.89 1.68
CA CYS A 77 -7.55 -7.32 1.71
C CYS A 77 -8.65 -7.71 2.72
N GLU A 78 -9.10 -6.80 3.59
CA GLU A 78 -10.28 -7.00 4.46
C GLU A 78 -11.60 -6.82 3.69
N HIS A 79 -11.55 -6.27 2.49
CA HIS A 79 -12.65 -5.99 1.57
C HIS A 79 -13.74 -5.07 2.12
N SER A 80 -13.93 -3.94 1.44
CA SER A 80 -14.93 -2.92 1.80
C SER A 80 -16.23 -3.05 0.99
N PHE A 81 -16.26 -3.89 -0.03
CA PHE A 81 -17.41 -4.06 -0.90
C PHE A 81 -18.59 -4.81 -0.25
N PHE A 82 -19.75 -4.66 -0.81
CA PHE A 82 -20.97 -5.39 -0.40
C PHE A 82 -20.93 -6.83 -0.94
N PRO A 83 -20.81 -7.88 -0.10
CA PRO A 83 -20.53 -9.24 -0.58
C PRO A 83 -21.64 -9.87 -1.41
N ASN A 84 -22.87 -9.36 -1.32
CA ASN A 84 -24.07 -9.86 -2.02
C ASN A 84 -24.53 -8.97 -3.19
N LEU A 85 -23.88 -7.82 -3.41
CA LEU A 85 -24.21 -6.93 -4.51
C LEU A 85 -23.41 -7.32 -5.75
N THR A 86 -24.04 -7.37 -6.92
CA THR A 86 -23.34 -7.69 -8.17
C THR A 86 -22.34 -6.59 -8.56
N PRO A 87 -21.35 -6.86 -9.44
CA PRO A 87 -20.48 -5.81 -9.95
C PRO A 87 -21.24 -4.65 -10.59
N ALA A 88 -22.32 -4.92 -11.32
CA ALA A 88 -23.20 -3.88 -11.87
C ALA A 88 -23.88 -3.07 -10.76
N GLY A 89 -24.35 -3.73 -9.70
CA GLY A 89 -24.93 -3.05 -8.54
C GLY A 89 -23.91 -2.18 -7.79
N HIS A 90 -22.66 -2.64 -7.65
CA HIS A 90 -21.58 -1.80 -7.11
C HIS A 90 -21.32 -0.58 -8.00
N ARG A 91 -21.18 -0.79 -9.33
CA ARG A 91 -21.03 0.30 -10.29
C ARG A 91 -22.12 1.36 -10.12
N ASP A 92 -23.38 0.93 -10.06
CA ASP A 92 -24.52 1.85 -9.92
C ASP A 92 -24.48 2.58 -8.59
N PHE A 93 -24.20 1.86 -7.48
CA PHE A 93 -24.03 2.46 -6.15
C PHE A 93 -22.91 3.48 -6.14
N TYR A 94 -21.71 3.14 -6.66
CA TYR A 94 -20.57 4.05 -6.65
C TYR A 94 -20.79 5.26 -7.55
N ARG A 95 -21.41 5.09 -8.73
CA ARG A 95 -21.77 6.20 -9.61
C ARG A 95 -22.74 7.20 -8.95
N ASP A 96 -23.68 6.70 -8.15
CA ASP A 96 -24.65 7.55 -7.47
C ASP A 96 -24.07 8.29 -6.26
N HIS A 97 -22.98 7.78 -5.64
CA HIS A 97 -22.38 8.32 -4.43
C HIS A 97 -21.05 9.06 -4.66
N PHE A 98 -20.37 8.78 -5.75
CA PHE A 98 -19.06 9.37 -6.08
C PHE A 98 -19.15 10.18 -7.38
N PRO A 99 -19.23 11.53 -7.29
CA PRO A 99 -19.48 12.39 -8.47
C PRO A 99 -18.43 12.27 -9.58
N ARG A 100 -17.22 11.82 -9.24
CA ARG A 100 -16.11 11.63 -10.19
C ARG A 100 -15.90 10.17 -10.58
N TRP A 101 -16.93 9.32 -10.44
CA TRP A 101 -16.87 7.92 -10.84
C TRP A 101 -16.39 7.72 -12.27
N ARG A 102 -15.45 6.79 -12.47
CA ARG A 102 -14.74 6.52 -13.72
C ARG A 102 -15.33 5.29 -14.44
N GLU A 103 -16.49 5.47 -15.10
CA GLU A 103 -17.22 4.36 -15.75
C GLU A 103 -16.36 3.58 -16.77
N LYS A 104 -15.65 4.29 -17.66
CA LYS A 104 -14.80 3.64 -18.66
C LYS A 104 -13.62 2.87 -18.04
N ARG A 105 -13.05 3.40 -16.97
CA ARG A 105 -11.98 2.73 -16.20
C ARG A 105 -12.50 1.47 -15.53
N PHE A 106 -13.70 1.51 -14.98
CA PHE A 106 -14.34 0.34 -14.38
C PHE A 106 -14.53 -0.79 -15.40
N GLN A 107 -15.06 -0.49 -16.58
CA GLN A 107 -15.26 -1.47 -17.66
C GLN A 107 -13.93 -2.07 -18.11
N ALA A 108 -12.92 -1.24 -18.37
CA ALA A 108 -11.61 -1.68 -18.80
C ALA A 108 -10.90 -2.57 -17.75
N LEU A 109 -10.98 -2.22 -16.47
CA LEU A 109 -10.37 -3.00 -15.40
C LEU A 109 -11.11 -4.32 -15.13
N MET A 110 -12.43 -4.34 -15.22
CA MET A 110 -13.22 -5.58 -15.13
C MET A 110 -12.84 -6.57 -16.24
N GLU A 111 -12.62 -6.05 -17.46
CA GLU A 111 -12.15 -6.85 -18.61
C GLU A 111 -10.70 -7.29 -18.44
N PHE A 112 -9.79 -6.39 -18.07
CA PHE A 112 -8.38 -6.68 -17.84
C PHE A 112 -8.17 -7.81 -16.82
N PHE A 113 -8.85 -7.74 -15.68
CA PHE A 113 -8.78 -8.79 -14.66
C PHE A 113 -9.66 -10.01 -14.97
N GLN A 114 -10.41 -9.99 -16.07
CA GLN A 114 -11.37 -11.05 -16.43
C GLN A 114 -12.31 -11.41 -15.27
N LEU A 115 -12.76 -10.40 -14.54
CA LEU A 115 -13.57 -10.62 -13.35
C LEU A 115 -14.97 -11.12 -13.74
N PRO A 116 -15.43 -12.23 -13.16
CA PRO A 116 -16.73 -12.80 -13.49
C PRO A 116 -17.88 -11.91 -12.99
N VAL A 117 -18.96 -11.87 -13.78
CA VAL A 117 -20.20 -11.11 -13.45
C VAL A 117 -21.00 -11.88 -12.39
N GLN A 118 -20.46 -12.01 -11.20
CA GLN A 118 -21.12 -12.66 -10.06
C GLN A 118 -20.87 -11.88 -8.77
N VAL A 119 -21.67 -12.17 -7.74
CA VAL A 119 -21.52 -11.49 -6.44
C VAL A 119 -20.15 -11.78 -5.80
N PRO A 120 -19.49 -10.79 -5.17
CA PRO A 120 -18.15 -10.94 -4.64
C PRO A 120 -17.94 -12.09 -3.65
N ARG A 121 -18.97 -12.48 -2.88
CA ARG A 121 -18.88 -13.65 -1.97
C ARG A 121 -18.50 -14.95 -2.69
N LYS A 122 -18.74 -15.06 -4.00
CA LYS A 122 -18.43 -16.24 -4.82
C LYS A 122 -17.07 -16.16 -5.50
N LEU A 123 -16.41 -15.02 -5.44
CA LEU A 123 -15.08 -14.82 -6.02
C LEU A 123 -14.02 -15.52 -5.19
N SER A 124 -12.91 -15.93 -5.85
CA SER A 124 -11.70 -16.35 -5.16
C SER A 124 -11.10 -15.18 -4.37
N THR A 125 -10.17 -15.46 -3.45
CA THR A 125 -9.50 -14.40 -2.67
C THR A 125 -8.76 -13.41 -3.59
N GLY A 126 -8.04 -13.89 -4.60
CA GLY A 126 -7.36 -13.03 -5.58
C GLY A 126 -8.34 -12.17 -6.36
N GLN A 127 -9.44 -12.75 -6.86
CA GLN A 127 -10.49 -11.99 -7.57
C GLN A 127 -11.16 -10.94 -6.67
N LYS A 128 -11.34 -11.23 -5.37
CA LYS A 128 -11.86 -10.24 -4.41
C LYS A 128 -10.92 -9.07 -4.25
N ASN A 129 -9.60 -9.34 -4.12
CA ASN A 129 -8.60 -8.28 -4.05
C ASN A 129 -8.57 -7.44 -5.31
N GLN A 130 -8.61 -8.07 -6.48
CA GLN A 130 -8.70 -7.39 -7.78
C GLN A 130 -9.96 -6.51 -7.87
N PHE A 131 -11.12 -7.02 -7.45
CA PHE A 131 -12.37 -6.27 -7.47
C PHE A 131 -12.33 -5.06 -6.51
N GLU A 132 -11.73 -5.21 -5.33
CA GLU A 132 -11.49 -4.11 -4.39
C GLU A 132 -10.64 -3.00 -5.02
N VAL A 133 -9.54 -3.39 -5.68
CA VAL A 133 -8.67 -2.46 -6.42
C VAL A 133 -9.43 -1.74 -7.55
N VAL A 134 -10.25 -2.47 -8.32
CA VAL A 134 -11.09 -1.87 -9.37
C VAL A 134 -12.00 -0.79 -8.80
N LEU A 135 -12.69 -1.08 -7.69
CA LEU A 135 -13.58 -0.11 -7.05
C LEU A 135 -12.80 1.12 -6.57
N ALA A 136 -11.66 0.94 -5.90
CA ALA A 136 -10.85 2.04 -5.39
C ALA A 136 -10.32 2.96 -6.51
N LEU A 137 -9.83 2.38 -7.61
CA LEU A 137 -9.33 3.12 -8.78
C LEU A 137 -10.42 3.87 -9.55
N CYS A 138 -11.67 3.46 -9.40
CA CYS A 138 -12.78 4.05 -10.17
C CYS A 138 -13.58 5.12 -9.40
N GLN A 139 -13.33 5.31 -8.11
CA GLN A 139 -14.05 6.30 -7.29
C GLN A 139 -13.78 7.76 -7.70
N GLY A 140 -12.68 8.02 -8.45
CA GLY A 140 -12.27 9.37 -8.81
C GLY A 140 -11.67 10.14 -7.62
N ALA A 141 -11.04 9.43 -6.71
CA ALA A 141 -10.30 9.98 -5.59
C ALA A 141 -9.01 10.66 -6.04
N ASP A 142 -8.54 11.65 -5.29
CA ASP A 142 -7.24 12.29 -5.54
C ASP A 142 -6.09 11.43 -4.97
N TYR A 143 -6.36 10.72 -3.87
CA TYR A 143 -5.41 9.85 -3.18
C TYR A 143 -6.00 8.45 -3.06
N ILE A 144 -5.31 7.47 -3.62
CA ILE A 144 -5.72 6.07 -3.68
C ILE A 144 -4.78 5.27 -2.79
N LEU A 145 -5.28 4.77 -1.68
CA LEU A 145 -4.52 3.94 -0.76
C LEU A 145 -4.75 2.47 -1.09
N MET A 146 -3.68 1.69 -1.21
CA MET A 146 -3.75 0.25 -1.51
C MET A 146 -2.93 -0.54 -0.49
N ASP A 147 -3.60 -1.35 0.31
CA ASP A 147 -2.95 -2.17 1.34
C ASP A 147 -2.79 -3.62 0.87
N GLU A 148 -1.56 -3.98 0.51
CA GLU A 148 -1.20 -5.30 -0.04
C GLU A 148 -2.17 -5.77 -1.15
N PRO A 149 -2.42 -4.97 -2.20
CA PRO A 149 -3.52 -5.18 -3.15
C PRO A 149 -3.43 -6.50 -3.93
N PHE A 150 -2.24 -7.12 -3.98
CA PHE A 150 -1.97 -8.36 -4.70
C PHE A 150 -1.63 -9.55 -3.81
N ALA A 151 -1.90 -9.46 -2.53
CA ALA A 151 -1.77 -10.62 -1.64
C ALA A 151 -2.56 -11.81 -2.21
N GLY A 152 -1.87 -12.92 -2.51
CA GLY A 152 -2.50 -14.12 -3.07
C GLY A 152 -2.75 -14.14 -4.59
N ASN A 153 -2.22 -13.18 -5.35
CA ASN A 153 -2.25 -13.19 -6.82
C ASN A 153 -0.93 -13.72 -7.40
N ASP A 154 -1.00 -14.27 -8.63
CA ASP A 154 0.17 -14.72 -9.39
C ASP A 154 1.09 -13.56 -9.79
N VAL A 155 2.40 -13.84 -9.84
CA VAL A 155 3.47 -12.87 -10.17
C VAL A 155 3.23 -12.20 -11.53
N PHE A 156 2.84 -12.95 -12.56
CA PHE A 156 2.59 -12.41 -13.91
C PHE A 156 1.48 -11.37 -13.95
N ASN A 157 0.42 -11.56 -13.17
CA ASN A 157 -0.68 -10.61 -13.09
C ASN A 157 -0.29 -9.29 -12.41
N ARG A 158 0.76 -9.29 -11.60
CA ARG A 158 1.21 -8.09 -10.84
C ARG A 158 1.99 -7.13 -11.71
N GLU A 159 2.94 -7.62 -12.51
CA GLU A 159 3.74 -6.77 -13.41
C GLU A 159 2.85 -6.06 -14.45
N ASP A 160 1.94 -6.79 -15.07
CA ASP A 160 1.00 -6.22 -16.03
C ASP A 160 0.05 -5.21 -15.36
N PHE A 161 -0.34 -5.47 -14.12
CA PHE A 161 -1.15 -4.50 -13.38
C PHE A 161 -0.40 -3.18 -13.13
N TYR A 162 0.87 -3.21 -12.73
CA TYR A 162 1.62 -1.96 -12.54
C TYR A 162 1.73 -1.16 -13.83
N LYS A 163 1.92 -1.81 -14.97
CA LYS A 163 1.88 -1.16 -16.29
C LYS A 163 0.52 -0.53 -16.57
N VAL A 164 -0.55 -1.26 -16.29
CA VAL A 164 -1.93 -0.75 -16.45
C VAL A 164 -2.20 0.37 -15.46
N LEU A 165 -1.78 0.24 -14.20
CA LEU A 165 -1.93 1.29 -13.18
C LEU A 165 -1.27 2.60 -13.65
N LEU A 166 0.00 2.55 -14.07
CA LEU A 166 0.72 3.71 -14.57
C LEU A 166 0.05 4.33 -15.80
N GLY A 167 -0.52 3.51 -16.69
CA GLY A 167 -1.23 4.00 -17.89
C GLY A 167 -2.62 4.57 -17.60
N LEU A 168 -3.23 4.24 -16.45
CA LEU A 168 -4.57 4.68 -16.08
C LEU A 168 -4.58 5.92 -15.19
N LEU A 169 -3.52 6.14 -14.40
CA LEU A 169 -3.45 7.26 -13.46
C LEU A 169 -3.41 8.59 -14.20
N GLU A 170 -4.25 9.52 -13.74
CA GLU A 170 -4.17 10.90 -14.17
C GLU A 170 -3.02 11.62 -13.44
N PRO A 171 -2.41 12.66 -14.01
CA PRO A 171 -1.27 13.36 -13.41
C PRO A 171 -1.54 13.94 -12.01
N THR A 172 -2.79 14.07 -11.62
CA THR A 172 -3.22 14.57 -10.30
C THR A 172 -3.60 13.46 -9.33
N GLU A 173 -3.73 12.22 -9.81
CA GLU A 173 -4.03 11.07 -8.95
C GLU A 173 -2.76 10.55 -8.29
N THR A 174 -2.81 10.37 -6.99
CA THR A 174 -1.71 9.93 -6.14
C THR A 174 -2.00 8.55 -5.60
N VAL A 175 -1.02 7.66 -5.60
CA VAL A 175 -1.16 6.32 -5.03
C VAL A 175 -0.19 6.13 -3.87
N LEU A 176 -0.71 5.66 -2.74
CA LEU A 176 0.07 5.11 -1.64
C LEU A 176 -0.14 3.60 -1.59
N LEU A 177 0.86 2.87 -2.01
CA LEU A 177 0.81 1.41 -2.15
C LEU A 177 1.64 0.74 -1.06
N SER A 178 1.02 -0.05 -0.17
CA SER A 178 1.78 -0.91 0.75
C SER A 178 2.09 -2.25 0.09
N THR A 179 3.35 -2.66 0.17
CA THR A 179 3.78 -3.99 -0.24
C THR A 179 5.06 -4.39 0.49
N HIS A 180 5.33 -5.68 0.55
CA HIS A 180 6.61 -6.25 0.97
C HIS A 180 7.46 -6.69 -0.23
N LEU A 181 6.97 -6.55 -1.45
CA LEU A 181 7.59 -7.00 -2.70
C LEU A 181 8.25 -5.79 -3.41
N LEU A 182 9.46 -5.45 -2.98
CA LEU A 182 10.22 -4.30 -3.49
C LEU A 182 10.49 -4.37 -4.99
N GLU A 183 11.01 -5.51 -5.45
CA GLU A 183 11.47 -5.71 -6.83
C GLU A 183 10.34 -5.52 -7.85
N GLU A 184 9.09 -5.82 -7.47
CA GLU A 184 7.94 -5.71 -8.36
C GLU A 184 7.48 -4.26 -8.60
N VAL A 185 7.72 -3.37 -7.63
CA VAL A 185 7.21 -1.99 -7.66
C VAL A 185 8.28 -0.95 -7.90
N GLU A 186 9.56 -1.33 -7.80
CA GLU A 186 10.70 -0.40 -7.91
C GLU A 186 10.66 0.44 -9.19
N GLN A 187 10.26 -0.16 -10.32
CA GLN A 187 10.16 0.55 -11.59
C GLN A 187 8.92 1.45 -11.73
N ALA A 188 7.94 1.26 -10.85
CA ALA A 188 6.67 1.99 -10.93
C ALA A 188 6.61 3.17 -9.97
N ILE A 189 7.26 3.09 -8.82
CA ILE A 189 7.18 4.12 -7.78
C ILE A 189 8.10 5.31 -8.07
N SER A 190 7.68 6.49 -7.62
CA SER A 190 8.50 7.70 -7.62
C SER A 190 9.18 7.96 -6.27
N ARG A 191 8.71 7.30 -5.20
CA ARG A 191 9.19 7.52 -3.83
C ARG A 191 8.95 6.28 -2.96
N ALA A 192 9.87 6.01 -2.06
CA ALA A 192 9.80 4.94 -1.08
C ALA A 192 9.76 5.50 0.34
N VAL A 193 8.76 5.08 1.10
CA VAL A 193 8.57 5.38 2.52
C VAL A 193 8.72 4.08 3.31
N LEU A 194 9.67 4.04 4.26
CA LEU A 194 10.01 2.83 4.99
C LEU A 194 9.51 2.89 6.42
N LEU A 195 8.70 1.91 6.80
CA LEU A 195 8.13 1.79 8.13
C LEU A 195 8.68 0.56 8.85
N ARG A 196 9.21 0.75 10.07
CA ARG A 196 9.73 -0.34 10.89
C ARG A 196 9.25 -0.21 12.33
N ARG A 197 8.55 -1.23 12.85
CA ARG A 197 8.05 -1.27 14.24
C ARG A 197 7.26 -0.01 14.65
N GLY A 198 6.50 0.52 13.68
CA GLY A 198 5.67 1.72 13.86
C GLY A 198 6.42 3.05 13.72
N GLU A 199 7.67 3.06 13.33
CA GLU A 199 8.51 4.25 13.13
C GLU A 199 8.86 4.43 11.66
N LEU A 200 8.93 5.68 11.20
CA LEU A 200 9.46 6.03 9.89
C LEU A 200 10.99 5.92 9.97
N VAL A 201 11.58 5.01 9.18
CA VAL A 201 13.03 4.77 9.17
C VAL A 201 13.70 5.19 7.86
N GLY A 202 12.92 5.52 6.85
CA GLY A 202 13.42 5.99 5.56
C GLY A 202 12.32 6.67 4.75
N ASP A 203 12.72 7.65 3.97
CA ASP A 203 11.88 8.39 3.03
C ASP A 203 12.82 8.93 1.95
N VAL A 204 12.66 8.43 0.71
CA VAL A 204 13.57 8.72 -0.39
C VAL A 204 12.83 8.68 -1.72
N THR A 205 13.14 9.59 -2.62
CA THR A 205 12.67 9.57 -3.99
C THR A 205 13.57 8.69 -4.87
N THR A 206 13.03 8.14 -5.96
CA THR A 206 13.83 7.39 -6.93
C THR A 206 14.91 8.25 -7.56
N LEU A 207 14.64 9.54 -7.76
CA LEU A 207 15.62 10.51 -8.26
C LEU A 207 16.82 10.66 -7.32
N GLU A 208 16.58 10.78 -6.00
CA GLU A 208 17.67 10.82 -5.00
C GLU A 208 18.49 9.55 -4.96
N LEU A 209 17.88 8.38 -5.19
CA LEU A 209 18.60 7.11 -5.29
C LEU A 209 19.49 7.07 -6.54
N GLU A 210 18.96 7.51 -7.68
CA GLU A 210 19.72 7.61 -8.93
C GLU A 210 20.92 8.56 -8.78
N GLU A 211 20.73 9.73 -8.17
CA GLU A 211 21.80 10.69 -7.90
C GLU A 211 22.92 10.14 -6.99
N ARG A 212 22.55 9.23 -6.07
CA ARG A 212 23.51 8.55 -5.17
C ARG A 212 24.13 7.31 -5.80
N GLY A 213 23.62 6.85 -6.96
CA GLY A 213 24.02 5.58 -7.57
C GLY A 213 23.65 4.36 -6.70
N GLU A 214 22.58 4.46 -5.92
CA GLU A 214 22.12 3.46 -4.96
C GLU A 214 20.83 2.80 -5.46
N THR A 215 20.68 1.48 -5.32
CA THR A 215 19.43 0.81 -5.61
C THR A 215 18.44 0.96 -4.44
N LEU A 216 17.15 0.85 -4.72
CA LEU A 216 16.12 0.84 -3.66
C LEU A 216 16.37 -0.29 -2.65
N MET A 217 16.81 -1.45 -3.13
CA MET A 217 17.13 -2.59 -2.26
C MET A 217 18.30 -2.28 -1.30
N ASP A 218 19.34 -1.61 -1.79
CA ASP A 218 20.51 -1.23 -0.95
C ASP A 218 20.11 -0.19 0.10
N TYR A 219 19.29 0.80 -0.30
CA TYR A 219 18.73 1.78 0.63
C TYR A 219 17.89 1.12 1.72
N VAL A 220 17.00 0.19 1.36
CA VAL A 220 16.18 -0.56 2.32
C VAL A 220 17.04 -1.38 3.26
N LYS A 221 18.05 -2.11 2.76
CA LYS A 221 18.99 -2.86 3.60
C LYS A 221 19.71 -1.96 4.60
N SER A 222 20.16 -0.79 4.15
CA SER A 222 20.81 0.22 4.99
C SER A 222 19.88 0.75 6.07
N ALA A 223 18.66 1.21 5.69
CA ALA A 223 17.66 1.75 6.60
C ALA A 223 17.20 0.75 7.66
N TYR A 224 17.11 -0.54 7.29
CA TYR A 224 16.78 -1.60 8.24
C TYR A 224 17.97 -2.15 9.01
N HIS A 225 19.18 -1.61 8.81
CA HIS A 225 20.43 -2.12 9.41
C HIS A 225 20.58 -3.63 9.19
N TYR A 226 20.32 -4.07 7.95
CA TYR A 226 20.42 -5.47 7.58
C TYR A 226 21.89 -5.90 7.66
N ARG A 227 22.17 -6.92 8.47
CA ARG A 227 23.52 -7.48 8.64
C ARG A 227 23.62 -8.78 7.86
N ALA A 228 24.26 -8.73 6.70
CA ALA A 228 24.53 -9.91 5.88
C ALA A 228 25.39 -10.96 6.61
N ASP A 229 26.26 -10.50 7.55
CA ASP A 229 27.13 -11.34 8.36
C ASP A 229 26.42 -12.22 9.40
N ARG A 230 25.13 -11.96 9.67
CA ARG A 230 24.36 -12.76 10.63
C ARG A 230 24.23 -14.21 10.20
N VAL A 231 24.03 -14.47 8.90
CA VAL A 231 23.92 -15.81 8.36
C VAL A 231 25.25 -16.53 8.45
N LEU A 232 26.35 -15.86 8.05
CA LEU A 232 27.71 -16.41 8.14
C LEU A 232 28.07 -16.76 9.58
N ARG A 233 27.87 -15.84 10.52
CA ARG A 233 28.13 -16.12 11.95
C ARG A 233 27.33 -17.29 12.50
N THR A 234 26.06 -17.45 12.07
CA THR A 234 25.25 -18.58 12.53
C THR A 234 25.76 -19.89 11.95
N LEU A 235 26.19 -19.89 10.68
CA LEU A 235 26.79 -21.07 10.05
C LEU A 235 28.15 -21.41 10.68
N ASP A 236 29.00 -20.42 10.96
CA ASP A 236 30.29 -20.58 11.66
C ASP A 236 30.08 -21.20 13.05
N GLN A 237 29.09 -20.69 13.82
CA GLN A 237 28.77 -21.24 15.14
C GLN A 237 28.25 -22.70 15.09
N LEU A 238 27.51 -23.04 14.03
CA LEU A 238 27.06 -24.43 13.83
C LEU A 238 28.22 -25.33 13.46
N ALA A 239 29.15 -24.89 12.61
CA ALA A 239 30.33 -25.65 12.22
C ALA A 239 31.30 -25.88 13.40
N GLU A 240 31.51 -24.86 14.25
CA GLU A 240 32.33 -24.97 15.46
C GLU A 240 31.72 -25.89 16.54
N GLY A 241 30.35 -26.02 16.55
CA GLY A 241 29.63 -26.90 17.48
C GLY A 241 29.71 -28.38 17.14
N GLU A 242 29.89 -28.74 15.85
CA GLU A 242 30.02 -30.14 15.41
C GLU A 242 31.43 -30.70 15.58
N GLU A 243 32.46 -29.85 15.69
CA GLU A 243 33.83 -30.36 15.96
C GLU A 243 34.11 -30.69 17.45
N GLY A 244 33.17 -30.38 18.35
CA GLY A 244 33.29 -30.60 19.80
C GLY A 244 32.70 -31.92 20.32
N GLU A 245 32.01 -32.70 19.52
CA GLU A 245 31.36 -33.96 19.88
C GLU A 245 31.98 -35.17 19.11
N GLU A 246 33.28 -35.39 19.19
CA GLU A 246 33.82 -36.75 18.95
C GLU A 246 34.09 -37.43 20.29
N PRO A 247 33.64 -38.67 20.46
CA PRO A 247 33.69 -39.43 21.72
C PRO A 247 35.09 -39.96 22.09
#